data_653629f837b60bc067a89be27b2fbe4c
#
_entry.id   653629f837b60bc067a89be27b2fbe4c
#
_cell.length_a   1.000
_cell.length_b   1.000
_cell.length_c   1.000
_cell.angle_alpha   90.00
_cell.angle_beta   90.00
_cell.angle_gamma   90.00
#
_symmetry.space_group_name_H-M   'P 1'
#
loop_
_entity.id
_entity.type
_entity.pdbx_description
1 polymer ?
#
loop_
_entity_poly.entity_id
_entity_poly.type
_entity_poly.pdbx_seq_one_letter_code
_entity_poly.pdbx_strand_id
1 'polypeptide(L)'
;MSFRSVIISNPASLSVKNNNLIINNGEEFKIPTEDISVLVIESVAVKFTSRLLSDLSENSVATIICDEKHLPISTVLPLNVHYKTYKVLKMQFEQSVAYSKRIWQGITKQKIYNQGECLSILNLQGGEFLKKLSASVESGDKGNKEAIGAKYYFKALFGDKFTRGDGDVINSALNYGYTIARSAVARTLVMYGFNTTLGVHHCNEYNAFNLADDFMEPLRPIVDLWVYENIAEEDELTREHRVELVNLLNYQCIIDGKNHSILNAIDKMVSSYTTACSKKDFRLLKLPEIKPLEYHFYE
;
A
#
# COMPACT_ATOMS: atom_id res chain seq x y z
N MET A 1 -9.80 6.03 14.97
CA MET A 1 -8.87 5.82 13.81
C MET A 1 -9.62 6.11 12.53
N SER A 2 -9.01 6.85 11.61
CA SER A 2 -9.60 7.12 10.29
C SER A 2 -9.74 5.82 9.49
N PHE A 3 -10.91 5.55 8.95
CA PHE A 3 -11.23 4.28 8.28
C PHE A 3 -11.90 4.45 6.92
N ARG A 4 -12.29 5.69 6.57
CA ARG A 4 -13.01 5.96 5.32
C ARG A 4 -12.04 6.22 4.18
N SER A 5 -12.28 5.57 3.04
CA SER A 5 -11.71 5.94 1.75
C SER A 5 -12.76 6.73 0.97
N VAL A 6 -12.38 7.91 0.48
CA VAL A 6 -13.26 8.82 -0.26
C VAL A 6 -12.74 8.97 -1.68
N ILE A 7 -13.58 8.77 -2.69
CA ILE A 7 -13.22 8.87 -4.11
C ILE A 7 -14.09 9.93 -4.77
N ILE A 8 -13.46 10.89 -5.45
CA ILE A 8 -14.13 11.95 -6.18
C ILE A 8 -13.96 11.71 -7.68
N SER A 9 -14.91 10.99 -8.27
CA SER A 9 -14.86 10.60 -9.69
C SER A 9 -15.54 11.61 -10.62
N ASN A 10 -16.35 12.52 -10.09
CA ASN A 10 -17.08 13.52 -10.88
C ASN A 10 -16.56 14.94 -10.57
N PRO A 11 -16.78 15.91 -11.48
CA PRO A 11 -16.51 17.31 -11.20
C PRO A 11 -17.18 17.75 -9.90
N ALA A 12 -16.41 18.37 -9.00
CA ALA A 12 -16.91 18.81 -7.71
C ALA A 12 -16.06 19.99 -7.18
N SER A 13 -16.65 20.75 -6.26
CA SER A 13 -15.91 21.70 -5.43
C SER A 13 -15.72 21.14 -4.03
N LEU A 14 -14.46 21.06 -3.58
CA LEU A 14 -14.10 20.54 -2.27
C LEU A 14 -13.64 21.68 -1.35
N SER A 15 -14.14 21.69 -0.14
CA SER A 15 -13.75 22.65 0.88
C SER A 15 -13.80 22.00 2.27
N VAL A 16 -13.37 22.72 3.30
CA VAL A 16 -13.52 22.28 4.68
C VAL A 16 -14.36 23.28 5.48
N LYS A 17 -15.29 22.76 6.29
CA LYS A 17 -16.11 23.55 7.22
C LYS A 17 -16.41 22.72 8.47
N ASN A 18 -16.14 23.29 9.64
CA ASN A 18 -16.38 22.65 10.93
C ASN A 18 -15.79 21.22 11.01
N ASN A 19 -14.51 21.05 10.61
CA ASN A 19 -13.78 19.79 10.57
C ASN A 19 -14.45 18.71 9.69
N ASN A 20 -15.23 19.14 8.69
CA ASN A 20 -15.79 18.25 7.70
C ASN A 20 -15.28 18.61 6.31
N LEU A 21 -14.91 17.58 5.54
CA LEU A 21 -14.80 17.68 4.09
C LEU A 21 -16.20 17.96 3.53
N ILE A 22 -16.34 19.05 2.81
CA ILE A 22 -17.55 19.43 2.09
C ILE A 22 -17.33 19.14 0.62
N ILE A 23 -18.17 18.29 0.05
CA ILE A 23 -18.16 17.93 -1.36
C ILE A 23 -19.43 18.53 -1.99
N ASN A 24 -19.27 19.36 -3.01
CA ASN A 24 -20.39 19.97 -3.72
C ASN A 24 -20.26 19.65 -5.23
N ASN A 25 -21.16 18.84 -5.73
CA ASN A 25 -21.33 18.45 -7.15
C ASN A 25 -22.72 18.75 -7.69
N GLY A 26 -23.44 19.72 -7.09
CA GLY A 26 -24.86 20.00 -7.26
C GLY A 26 -25.65 19.68 -5.98
N GLU A 27 -25.17 18.73 -5.21
CA GLU A 27 -25.61 18.41 -3.86
C GLU A 27 -24.45 18.57 -2.87
N GLU A 28 -24.74 18.86 -1.60
CA GLU A 28 -23.72 19.02 -0.58
C GLU A 28 -23.60 17.77 0.31
N PHE A 29 -22.44 17.14 0.31
CA PHE A 29 -22.10 16.02 1.20
C PHE A 29 -21.06 16.47 2.24
N LYS A 30 -21.16 15.91 3.45
CA LYS A 30 -20.28 16.22 4.60
C LYS A 30 -19.69 14.95 5.15
N ILE A 31 -18.37 14.93 5.30
CA ILE A 31 -17.63 13.79 5.87
C ILE A 31 -16.65 14.35 6.89
N PRO A 32 -16.67 13.91 8.17
CA PRO A 32 -15.67 14.32 9.15
C PRO A 32 -14.26 14.02 8.65
N THR A 33 -13.36 15.00 8.67
CA THR A 33 -11.98 14.83 8.14
C THR A 33 -11.18 13.82 8.96
N GLU A 34 -11.46 13.68 10.25
CA GLU A 34 -10.86 12.69 11.14
C GLU A 34 -11.21 11.24 10.79
N ASP A 35 -12.34 11.00 10.11
CA ASP A 35 -12.74 9.67 9.66
C ASP A 35 -12.02 9.24 8.36
N ILE A 36 -11.47 10.20 7.61
CA ILE A 36 -10.90 9.94 6.30
C ILE A 36 -9.45 9.44 6.43
N SER A 37 -9.15 8.28 5.86
CA SER A 37 -7.80 7.76 5.75
C SER A 37 -7.15 8.13 4.41
N VAL A 38 -7.92 8.04 3.33
CA VAL A 38 -7.47 8.30 1.96
C VAL A 38 -8.53 9.09 1.21
N LEU A 39 -8.11 10.15 0.52
CA LEU A 39 -8.92 10.89 -0.44
C LEU A 39 -8.33 10.71 -1.83
N VAL A 40 -9.06 10.10 -2.76
CA VAL A 40 -8.66 9.94 -4.16
C VAL A 40 -9.43 10.93 -5.01
N ILE A 41 -8.72 11.79 -5.73
CA ILE A 41 -9.28 12.77 -6.65
C ILE A 41 -9.02 12.25 -8.07
N GLU A 42 -10.02 11.59 -8.66
CA GLU A 42 -9.95 11.03 -10.00
C GLU A 42 -10.31 12.04 -11.09
N SER A 43 -11.28 12.93 -10.81
CA SER A 43 -11.71 13.91 -11.80
C SER A 43 -10.73 15.08 -11.85
N VAL A 44 -10.20 15.37 -13.03
CA VAL A 44 -9.34 16.54 -13.30
C VAL A 44 -10.07 17.88 -13.19
N ALA A 45 -11.41 17.87 -13.16
CA ALA A 45 -12.23 19.08 -13.01
C ALA A 45 -12.61 19.41 -11.58
N VAL A 46 -11.99 18.76 -10.59
CA VAL A 46 -12.19 19.05 -9.16
C VAL A 46 -11.49 20.34 -8.79
N LYS A 47 -12.21 21.20 -8.05
CA LYS A 47 -11.67 22.44 -7.46
C LYS A 47 -11.59 22.28 -5.95
N PHE A 48 -10.50 22.72 -5.33
CA PHE A 48 -10.35 22.69 -3.89
C PHE A 48 -9.59 23.92 -3.36
N THR A 49 -9.76 24.18 -2.07
CA THR A 49 -9.08 25.28 -1.39
C THR A 49 -7.78 24.81 -0.74
N SER A 50 -6.78 25.69 -0.62
CA SER A 50 -5.54 25.40 0.13
C SER A 50 -5.82 25.09 1.60
N ARG A 51 -6.88 25.70 2.19
CA ARG A 51 -7.33 25.38 3.54
C ARG A 51 -7.75 23.93 3.70
N LEU A 52 -8.42 23.35 2.69
CA LEU A 52 -8.76 21.92 2.69
C LEU A 52 -7.50 21.06 2.74
N LEU A 53 -6.49 21.37 1.92
CA LEU A 53 -5.24 20.59 1.92
C LEU A 53 -4.50 20.68 3.26
N SER A 54 -4.55 21.85 3.92
CA SER A 54 -3.99 22.02 5.27
C SER A 54 -4.72 21.14 6.28
N ASP A 55 -6.06 21.17 6.30
CA ASP A 55 -6.89 20.37 7.21
C ASP A 55 -6.69 18.85 6.98
N LEU A 56 -6.68 18.40 5.72
CA LEU A 56 -6.41 17.02 5.37
C LEU A 56 -5.01 16.58 5.85
N SER A 57 -4.01 17.46 5.70
CA SER A 57 -2.65 17.19 6.17
C SER A 57 -2.56 17.11 7.69
N GLU A 58 -3.23 18.02 8.43
CA GLU A 58 -3.31 18.00 9.89
C GLU A 58 -3.99 16.72 10.41
N ASN A 59 -5.01 16.23 9.70
CA ASN A 59 -5.69 14.96 10.00
C ASN A 59 -4.96 13.74 9.41
N SER A 60 -3.77 13.94 8.82
CA SER A 60 -2.95 12.88 8.25
C SER A 60 -3.67 12.07 7.15
N VAL A 61 -4.50 12.71 6.35
CA VAL A 61 -5.17 12.09 5.19
C VAL A 61 -4.19 12.01 4.03
N ALA A 62 -4.02 10.82 3.45
CA ALA A 62 -3.32 10.69 2.17
C ALA A 62 -4.22 11.19 1.05
N THR A 63 -3.81 12.25 0.35
CA THR A 63 -4.57 12.75 -0.80
C THR A 63 -3.86 12.32 -2.09
N ILE A 64 -4.56 11.51 -2.90
CA ILE A 64 -4.07 10.97 -4.18
C ILE A 64 -4.74 11.75 -5.30
N ILE A 65 -3.95 12.20 -6.28
CA ILE A 65 -4.43 12.90 -7.48
C ILE A 65 -4.17 12.00 -8.68
N CYS A 66 -5.18 11.82 -9.52
CA CYS A 66 -5.12 11.03 -10.74
C CYS A 66 -5.00 11.91 -11.99
N ASP A 67 -4.51 11.32 -13.07
CA ASP A 67 -4.46 11.92 -14.40
C ASP A 67 -5.79 11.79 -15.16
N GLU A 68 -5.80 12.22 -16.44
CA GLU A 68 -6.97 12.11 -17.33
C GLU A 68 -7.39 10.67 -17.62
N LYS A 69 -6.50 9.70 -17.40
CA LYS A 69 -6.76 8.26 -17.51
C LYS A 69 -7.22 7.64 -16.20
N HIS A 70 -7.51 8.46 -15.20
CA HIS A 70 -7.84 8.07 -13.82
C HIS A 70 -6.73 7.27 -13.10
N LEU A 71 -5.47 7.36 -13.59
CA LEU A 71 -4.34 6.70 -12.95
C LEU A 71 -3.68 7.61 -11.91
N PRO A 72 -3.37 7.10 -10.70
CA PRO A 72 -2.71 7.89 -9.67
C PRO A 72 -1.33 8.38 -10.10
N ILE A 73 -1.11 9.70 -10.10
CA ILE A 73 0.16 10.35 -10.51
C ILE A 73 0.83 11.12 -9.39
N SER A 74 0.09 11.52 -8.35
CA SER A 74 0.63 12.32 -7.26
C SER A 74 0.01 11.95 -5.93
N THR A 75 0.79 12.09 -4.85
CA THR A 75 0.31 11.94 -3.47
C THR A 75 0.73 13.15 -2.66
N VAL A 76 -0.22 13.79 -1.99
CA VAL A 76 0.03 14.84 -1.02
C VAL A 76 0.12 14.21 0.37
N LEU A 77 1.26 14.40 1.02
CA LEU A 77 1.55 13.89 2.36
C LEU A 77 1.87 15.05 3.31
N PRO A 78 1.56 14.93 4.60
CA PRO A 78 1.92 15.93 5.59
C PRO A 78 3.45 16.06 5.73
N LEU A 79 3.94 17.28 5.95
CA LEU A 79 5.38 17.52 6.14
C LEU A 79 5.86 17.22 7.56
N ASN A 80 5.06 17.60 8.58
CA ASN A 80 5.46 17.57 9.99
C ASN A 80 4.36 17.00 10.87
N VAL A 81 4.21 15.67 10.89
CA VAL A 81 3.21 14.99 11.74
C VAL A 81 3.83 14.42 13.01
N HIS A 82 5.12 14.09 12.98
CA HIS A 82 5.79 13.42 14.08
C HIS A 82 6.77 14.33 14.82
N TYR A 83 6.56 14.55 16.12
CA TYR A 83 7.36 15.45 16.95
C TYR A 83 8.85 15.02 17.13
N LYS A 84 9.19 13.78 16.78
CA LYS A 84 10.57 13.23 16.84
C LYS A 84 11.15 12.94 15.45
N THR A 85 10.73 13.62 14.40
CA THR A 85 11.17 13.36 13.01
C THR A 85 12.70 13.29 12.89
N TYR A 86 13.44 14.25 13.50
CA TYR A 86 14.91 14.23 13.50
C TYR A 86 15.48 12.96 14.14
N LYS A 87 14.90 12.50 15.27
CA LYS A 87 15.35 11.27 15.94
C LYS A 87 15.14 10.04 15.06
N VAL A 88 13.98 9.97 14.38
CA VAL A 88 13.68 8.85 13.47
C VAL A 88 14.58 8.89 12.25
N LEU A 89 14.81 10.07 11.66
CA LEU A 89 15.72 10.23 10.53
C LEU A 89 17.14 9.80 10.89
N LYS A 90 17.65 10.25 12.06
CA LYS A 90 18.95 9.81 12.57
C LYS A 90 19.00 8.30 12.73
N MET A 91 17.94 7.70 13.28
CA MET A 91 17.81 6.25 13.43
C MET A 91 17.86 5.53 12.06
N GLN A 92 17.25 6.08 11.00
CA GLN A 92 17.35 5.52 9.64
C GLN A 92 18.80 5.53 9.12
N PHE A 93 19.50 6.64 9.27
CA PHE A 93 20.91 6.75 8.82
C PHE A 93 21.87 5.85 9.60
N GLU A 94 21.59 5.59 10.86
CA GLU A 94 22.44 4.77 11.73
C GLU A 94 22.21 3.25 11.56
N GLN A 95 21.28 2.83 10.70
CA GLN A 95 21.08 1.41 10.44
C GLN A 95 22.28 0.82 9.70
N SER A 96 22.79 -0.31 10.21
CA SER A 96 23.87 -1.02 9.51
C SER A 96 23.34 -1.72 8.27
N VAL A 97 24.19 -1.86 7.24
CA VAL A 97 23.87 -2.62 6.03
C VAL A 97 23.43 -4.05 6.36
N ALA A 98 24.02 -4.67 7.39
CA ALA A 98 23.62 -6.00 7.83
C ALA A 98 22.19 -6.03 8.38
N TYR A 99 21.80 -5.00 9.14
CA TYR A 99 20.43 -4.86 9.65
C TYR A 99 19.43 -4.67 8.52
N SER A 100 19.68 -3.74 7.59
CA SER A 100 18.82 -3.50 6.43
C SER A 100 18.62 -4.78 5.61
N LYS A 101 19.71 -5.55 5.35
CA LYS A 101 19.63 -6.85 4.68
C LYS A 101 18.77 -7.88 5.41
N ARG A 102 18.69 -7.84 6.74
CA ARG A 102 17.81 -8.71 7.53
C ARG A 102 16.36 -8.27 7.49
N ILE A 103 16.09 -6.96 7.52
CA ILE A 103 14.74 -6.42 7.32
C ILE A 103 14.24 -6.81 5.91
N TRP A 104 15.06 -6.57 4.87
CA TRP A 104 14.71 -6.94 3.50
C TRP A 104 14.46 -8.45 3.34
N GLN A 105 15.27 -9.27 3.99
CA GLN A 105 15.02 -10.72 4.03
C GLN A 105 13.63 -11.06 4.56
N GLY A 106 13.19 -10.41 5.64
CA GLY A 106 11.86 -10.60 6.22
C GLY A 106 10.75 -10.19 5.24
N ILE A 107 10.89 -9.01 4.63
CA ILE A 107 9.95 -8.48 3.65
C ILE A 107 9.82 -9.41 2.45
N THR A 108 10.93 -9.83 1.86
CA THR A 108 10.96 -10.75 0.70
C THR A 108 10.37 -12.11 1.04
N LYS A 109 10.69 -12.67 2.21
CA LYS A 109 10.07 -13.90 2.71
C LYS A 109 8.56 -13.78 2.75
N GLN A 110 8.05 -12.70 3.36
CA GLN A 110 6.61 -12.52 3.50
C GLN A 110 5.93 -12.29 2.15
N LYS A 111 6.54 -11.52 1.25
CA LYS A 111 6.03 -11.35 -0.12
C LYS A 111 5.85 -12.69 -0.83
N ILE A 112 6.91 -13.51 -0.89
CA ILE A 112 6.89 -14.80 -1.59
C ILE A 112 5.92 -15.77 -0.90
N TYR A 113 5.85 -15.74 0.44
CA TYR A 113 4.87 -16.53 1.18
C TYR A 113 3.43 -16.13 0.81
N ASN A 114 3.14 -14.83 0.79
CA ASN A 114 1.83 -14.30 0.42
C ASN A 114 1.48 -14.60 -1.05
N GLN A 115 2.46 -14.60 -1.97
CA GLN A 115 2.26 -15.09 -3.33
C GLN A 115 1.85 -16.57 -3.35
N GLY A 116 2.48 -17.40 -2.51
CA GLY A 116 2.09 -18.80 -2.34
C GLY A 116 0.69 -18.97 -1.76
N GLU A 117 0.31 -18.13 -0.77
CA GLU A 117 -1.04 -18.10 -0.23
C GLU A 117 -2.06 -17.66 -1.28
N CYS A 118 -1.76 -16.64 -2.08
CA CYS A 118 -2.63 -16.19 -3.17
C CYS A 118 -2.96 -17.34 -4.13
N LEU A 119 -1.94 -18.08 -4.61
CA LEU A 119 -2.16 -19.25 -5.46
C LEU A 119 -2.98 -20.34 -4.74
N SER A 120 -2.75 -20.54 -3.44
CA SER A 120 -3.52 -21.52 -2.64
C SER A 120 -4.99 -21.12 -2.49
N ILE A 121 -5.29 -19.86 -2.22
CA ILE A 121 -6.65 -19.31 -2.13
C ILE A 121 -7.40 -19.51 -3.44
N LEU A 122 -6.73 -19.26 -4.58
CA LEU A 122 -7.29 -19.42 -5.91
C LEU A 122 -7.32 -20.88 -6.41
N ASN A 123 -6.86 -21.84 -5.61
CA ASN A 123 -6.72 -23.25 -6.00
C ASN A 123 -5.81 -23.44 -7.24
N LEU A 124 -4.85 -22.55 -7.45
CA LEU A 124 -3.86 -22.64 -8.51
C LEU A 124 -2.63 -23.43 -8.06
N GLN A 125 -1.93 -24.06 -9.05
CA GLN A 125 -0.73 -24.82 -8.74
C GLN A 125 0.44 -23.91 -8.34
N GLY A 126 1.30 -24.40 -7.45
CA GLY A 126 2.58 -23.74 -7.12
C GLY A 126 2.60 -23.03 -5.77
N GLY A 127 1.47 -22.95 -5.05
CA GLY A 127 1.44 -22.31 -3.73
C GLY A 127 2.49 -22.90 -2.78
N GLU A 128 2.55 -24.21 -2.64
CA GLU A 128 3.54 -24.89 -1.78
C GLU A 128 4.99 -24.71 -2.25
N PHE A 129 5.22 -24.62 -3.56
CA PHE A 129 6.55 -24.29 -4.09
C PHE A 129 7.02 -22.91 -3.63
N LEU A 130 6.16 -21.88 -3.75
CA LEU A 130 6.47 -20.51 -3.31
C LEU A 130 6.67 -20.42 -1.80
N LYS A 131 5.86 -21.11 -1.00
CA LYS A 131 6.03 -21.18 0.46
C LYS A 131 7.40 -21.79 0.84
N LYS A 132 7.83 -22.86 0.17
CA LYS A 132 9.16 -23.44 0.35
C LYS A 132 10.26 -22.50 -0.12
N LEU A 133 10.06 -21.81 -1.27
CA LEU A 133 10.99 -20.82 -1.79
C LEU A 133 11.18 -19.66 -0.78
N SER A 134 10.08 -19.16 -0.16
CA SER A 134 10.14 -18.08 0.84
C SER A 134 11.03 -18.46 2.02
N ALA A 135 10.94 -19.71 2.51
CA ALA A 135 11.77 -20.18 3.61
C ALA A 135 13.27 -20.16 3.29
N SER A 136 13.63 -20.30 2.00
CA SER A 136 15.01 -20.34 1.52
C SER A 136 15.66 -18.97 1.24
N VAL A 137 14.91 -17.86 1.43
CA VAL A 137 15.45 -16.50 1.22
C VAL A 137 16.55 -16.19 2.22
N GLU A 138 17.71 -15.82 1.73
CA GLU A 138 18.88 -15.45 2.53
C GLU A 138 18.90 -13.95 2.84
N SER A 139 19.78 -13.54 3.76
CA SER A 139 19.99 -12.14 4.10
C SER A 139 20.32 -11.29 2.88
N GLY A 140 19.48 -10.27 2.61
CA GLY A 140 19.61 -9.40 1.44
C GLY A 140 19.25 -10.08 0.13
N ASP A 141 18.54 -11.20 0.17
CA ASP A 141 18.09 -11.99 -1.00
C ASP A 141 19.20 -12.28 -2.02
N LYS A 142 20.37 -12.72 -1.55
CA LYS A 142 21.54 -12.98 -2.41
C LYS A 142 21.25 -13.98 -3.55
N GLY A 143 20.32 -14.89 -3.33
CA GLY A 143 19.90 -15.87 -4.33
C GLY A 143 18.83 -15.36 -5.30
N ASN A 144 18.48 -14.08 -5.25
CA ASN A 144 17.44 -13.45 -6.09
C ASN A 144 16.12 -14.25 -6.12
N LYS A 145 15.72 -14.74 -4.94
CA LYS A 145 14.50 -15.57 -4.78
C LYS A 145 13.25 -14.77 -5.06
N GLU A 146 13.29 -13.44 -4.82
CA GLU A 146 12.21 -12.53 -5.17
C GLU A 146 11.88 -12.59 -6.66
N ALA A 147 12.87 -12.43 -7.54
CA ALA A 147 12.66 -12.45 -8.99
C ALA A 147 12.23 -13.85 -9.48
N ILE A 148 12.81 -14.92 -8.91
CA ILE A 148 12.40 -16.31 -9.21
C ILE A 148 10.94 -16.51 -8.81
N GLY A 149 10.57 -16.12 -7.60
CA GLY A 149 9.21 -16.22 -7.09
C GLY A 149 8.22 -15.42 -7.94
N ALA A 150 8.54 -14.14 -8.24
CA ALA A 150 7.69 -13.27 -9.04
C ALA A 150 7.44 -13.84 -10.46
N LYS A 151 8.50 -14.32 -11.12
CA LYS A 151 8.37 -14.93 -12.45
C LYS A 151 7.45 -16.16 -12.44
N TYR A 152 7.64 -17.04 -11.47
CA TYR A 152 6.80 -18.23 -11.33
C TYR A 152 5.34 -17.84 -11.00
N TYR A 153 5.16 -16.94 -10.05
CA TYR A 153 3.88 -16.48 -9.56
C TYR A 153 3.01 -15.85 -10.65
N PHE A 154 3.53 -14.84 -11.37
CA PHE A 154 2.77 -14.15 -12.41
C PHE A 154 2.44 -15.06 -13.59
N LYS A 155 3.34 -16.03 -13.91
CA LYS A 155 3.04 -17.05 -14.91
C LYS A 155 1.90 -17.98 -14.44
N ALA A 156 1.90 -18.40 -13.19
CA ALA A 156 0.84 -19.24 -12.63
C ALA A 156 -0.50 -18.48 -12.53
N LEU A 157 -0.47 -17.18 -12.27
CA LEU A 157 -1.64 -16.34 -12.05
C LEU A 157 -2.28 -15.90 -13.38
N PHE A 158 -1.48 -15.39 -14.33
CA PHE A 158 -1.99 -14.76 -15.56
C PHE A 158 -1.54 -15.45 -16.86
N GLY A 159 -0.80 -16.58 -16.73
CA GLY A 159 -0.35 -17.38 -17.87
C GLY A 159 1.00 -16.95 -18.45
N ASP A 160 1.47 -17.75 -19.43
CA ASP A 160 2.82 -17.63 -20.02
C ASP A 160 3.05 -16.33 -20.80
N LYS A 161 2.00 -15.72 -21.32
CA LYS A 161 2.05 -14.52 -22.15
C LYS A 161 2.03 -13.23 -21.35
N PHE A 162 1.72 -13.29 -20.06
CA PHE A 162 1.62 -12.11 -19.22
C PHE A 162 3.00 -11.50 -18.97
N THR A 163 3.10 -10.20 -19.23
CA THR A 163 4.31 -9.41 -18.97
C THR A 163 3.95 -8.18 -18.13
N ARG A 164 4.66 -7.99 -17.01
CA ARG A 164 4.54 -6.76 -16.20
C ARG A 164 5.08 -5.58 -17.01
N GLY A 165 4.25 -4.54 -17.16
CA GLY A 165 4.59 -3.32 -17.91
C GLY A 165 3.90 -3.19 -19.26
N ASP A 166 3.19 -4.20 -19.74
CA ASP A 166 2.30 -4.09 -20.89
C ASP A 166 1.15 -3.12 -20.59
N GLY A 167 0.58 -2.50 -21.62
CA GLY A 167 -0.50 -1.51 -21.49
C GLY A 167 -1.90 -2.13 -21.40
N ASP A 168 -2.03 -3.33 -20.86
CA ASP A 168 -3.30 -4.05 -20.72
C ASP A 168 -4.09 -3.64 -19.46
N VAL A 169 -5.33 -4.09 -19.39
CA VAL A 169 -6.23 -3.79 -18.25
C VAL A 169 -5.74 -4.40 -16.95
N ILE A 170 -5.15 -5.61 -16.97
CA ILE A 170 -4.60 -6.28 -15.79
C ILE A 170 -3.47 -5.43 -15.20
N ASN A 171 -2.51 -5.01 -16.01
CA ASN A 171 -1.41 -4.17 -15.57
C ASN A 171 -1.90 -2.79 -15.07
N SER A 172 -2.92 -2.22 -15.70
CA SER A 172 -3.54 -0.97 -15.26
C SER A 172 -4.17 -1.12 -13.88
N ALA A 173 -4.91 -2.20 -13.63
CA ALA A 173 -5.53 -2.51 -12.34
C ALA A 173 -4.49 -2.79 -11.24
N LEU A 174 -3.46 -3.59 -11.55
CA LEU A 174 -2.34 -3.85 -10.64
C LEU A 174 -1.62 -2.55 -10.25
N ASN A 175 -1.30 -1.68 -11.22
CA ASN A 175 -0.63 -0.41 -10.97
C ASN A 175 -1.48 0.53 -10.14
N TYR A 176 -2.80 0.58 -10.39
CA TYR A 176 -3.75 1.37 -9.59
C TYR A 176 -3.76 0.89 -8.14
N GLY A 177 -4.03 -0.39 -7.90
CA GLY A 177 -4.09 -0.96 -6.55
C GLY A 177 -2.77 -0.86 -5.79
N TYR A 178 -1.63 -1.08 -6.47
CA TYR A 178 -0.31 -0.89 -5.85
C TYR A 178 -0.05 0.56 -5.46
N THR A 179 -0.50 1.54 -6.25
CA THR A 179 -0.34 2.95 -5.89
C THR A 179 -1.18 3.32 -4.68
N ILE A 180 -2.40 2.78 -4.55
CA ILE A 180 -3.23 2.95 -3.36
C ILE A 180 -2.54 2.37 -2.12
N ALA A 181 -2.07 1.12 -2.19
CA ALA A 181 -1.37 0.46 -1.09
C ALA A 181 -0.08 1.23 -0.71
N ARG A 182 0.73 1.63 -1.70
CA ARG A 182 1.94 2.44 -1.50
C ARG A 182 1.65 3.75 -0.79
N SER A 183 0.58 4.44 -1.20
CA SER A 183 0.20 5.73 -0.60
C SER A 183 -0.22 5.58 0.86
N ALA A 184 -0.94 4.51 1.21
CA ALA A 184 -1.31 4.19 2.59
C ALA A 184 -0.07 3.87 3.45
N VAL A 185 0.88 3.10 2.91
CA VAL A 185 2.16 2.79 3.57
C VAL A 185 2.99 4.08 3.73
N ALA A 186 3.15 4.89 2.69
CA ALA A 186 3.90 6.14 2.72
C ALA A 186 3.35 7.12 3.76
N ARG A 187 2.01 7.30 3.77
CA ARG A 187 1.32 8.09 4.80
C ARG A 187 1.69 7.62 6.20
N THR A 188 1.57 6.34 6.46
CA THR A 188 1.85 5.78 7.79
C THR A 188 3.32 5.94 8.17
N LEU A 189 4.26 5.70 7.25
CA LEU A 189 5.68 5.93 7.49
C LEU A 189 5.96 7.40 7.88
N VAL A 190 5.37 8.36 7.16
CA VAL A 190 5.51 9.80 7.48
C VAL A 190 4.92 10.12 8.85
N MET A 191 3.77 9.54 9.22
CA MET A 191 3.16 9.70 10.55
C MET A 191 4.07 9.19 11.68
N TYR A 192 4.88 8.17 11.42
CA TYR A 192 5.89 7.65 12.37
C TYR A 192 7.25 8.38 12.27
N GLY A 193 7.34 9.42 11.44
CA GLY A 193 8.53 10.29 11.30
C GLY A 193 9.60 9.75 10.36
N PHE A 194 9.34 8.69 9.60
CA PHE A 194 10.27 8.16 8.62
C PHE A 194 10.34 9.03 7.36
N ASN A 195 11.53 9.14 6.79
CA ASN A 195 11.71 9.67 5.44
C ASN A 195 11.55 8.54 4.43
N THR A 196 10.59 8.68 3.53
CA THR A 196 10.23 7.63 2.55
C THR A 196 11.25 7.45 1.44
N THR A 197 12.17 8.40 1.22
CA THR A 197 13.26 8.27 0.23
C THR A 197 14.32 7.28 0.66
N LEU A 198 14.50 7.05 1.98
CA LEU A 198 15.51 6.18 2.54
C LEU A 198 14.99 4.76 2.68
N GLY A 199 15.04 3.98 1.60
CA GLY A 199 14.66 2.57 1.59
C GLY A 199 15.59 1.67 2.36
N VAL A 200 15.13 0.47 2.68
CA VAL A 200 15.95 -0.61 3.26
C VAL A 200 16.68 -1.38 2.17
N HIS A 201 16.09 -1.45 0.98
CA HIS A 201 16.59 -2.14 -0.20
C HIS A 201 16.52 -1.26 -1.45
N HIS A 202 15.34 -0.72 -1.77
CA HIS A 202 15.20 0.21 -2.88
C HIS A 202 15.98 1.49 -2.62
N CYS A 203 16.80 1.90 -3.60
CA CYS A 203 17.68 3.08 -3.51
C CYS A 203 17.72 3.86 -4.83
N ASN A 204 16.60 3.93 -5.55
CA ASN A 204 16.50 4.73 -6.76
C ASN A 204 16.51 6.22 -6.39
N GLU A 205 17.45 6.97 -6.96
CA GLU A 205 17.67 8.41 -6.70
C GLU A 205 16.47 9.28 -7.10
N TYR A 206 15.67 8.82 -8.06
CA TYR A 206 14.49 9.54 -8.56
C TYR A 206 13.20 9.15 -7.84
N ASN A 207 13.26 8.19 -6.90
CA ASN A 207 12.07 7.67 -6.22
C ASN A 207 11.95 8.22 -4.80
N ALA A 208 10.95 9.07 -4.57
CA ALA A 208 10.65 9.60 -3.24
C ALA A 208 10.03 8.56 -2.29
N PHE A 209 9.67 7.38 -2.77
CA PHE A 209 8.90 6.36 -2.05
C PHE A 209 9.66 5.04 -1.85
N ASN A 210 11.00 5.03 -1.94
CA ASN A 210 11.82 3.82 -1.80
C ASN A 210 11.43 2.96 -0.58
N LEU A 211 11.25 3.57 0.61
CA LEU A 211 10.87 2.86 1.83
C LEU A 211 9.43 2.34 1.77
N ALA A 212 8.52 3.11 1.18
CA ALA A 212 7.15 2.67 1.00
C ALA A 212 7.05 1.50 0.02
N ASP A 213 7.85 1.54 -1.06
CA ASP A 213 7.96 0.43 -2.00
C ASP A 213 8.49 -0.84 -1.33
N ASP A 214 9.50 -0.72 -0.44
CA ASP A 214 9.98 -1.87 0.36
C ASP A 214 8.85 -2.46 1.21
N PHE A 215 8.12 -1.62 1.94
CA PHE A 215 7.12 -2.10 2.91
C PHE A 215 5.78 -2.48 2.30
N MET A 216 5.48 -2.07 1.06
CA MET A 216 4.28 -2.53 0.39
C MET A 216 4.41 -3.94 -0.23
N GLU A 217 5.63 -4.46 -0.39
CA GLU A 217 5.87 -5.74 -1.05
C GLU A 217 5.02 -6.90 -0.50
N PRO A 218 4.85 -7.08 0.83
CA PRO A 218 3.97 -8.10 1.38
C PRO A 218 2.49 -7.91 1.07
N LEU A 219 2.07 -6.68 0.71
CA LEU A 219 0.67 -6.35 0.40
C LEU A 219 0.34 -6.51 -1.09
N ARG A 220 1.34 -6.59 -1.99
CA ARG A 220 1.07 -6.76 -3.42
C ARG A 220 0.17 -7.95 -3.72
N PRO A 221 0.36 -9.13 -3.11
CA PRO A 221 -0.45 -10.30 -3.45
C PRO A 221 -1.94 -10.17 -3.13
N ILE A 222 -2.37 -9.26 -2.25
CA ILE A 222 -3.82 -9.03 -2.03
C ILE A 222 -4.44 -8.23 -3.18
N VAL A 223 -3.66 -7.31 -3.76
CA VAL A 223 -4.07 -6.60 -4.99
C VAL A 223 -4.13 -7.58 -6.15
N ASP A 224 -3.11 -8.44 -6.27
CA ASP A 224 -3.02 -9.46 -7.32
C ASP A 224 -4.21 -10.43 -7.25
N LEU A 225 -4.57 -10.87 -6.03
CA LEU A 225 -5.73 -11.74 -5.77
C LEU A 225 -7.02 -11.07 -6.25
N TRP A 226 -7.23 -9.82 -5.88
CA TRP A 226 -8.42 -9.08 -6.29
C TRP A 226 -8.47 -8.89 -7.82
N VAL A 227 -7.34 -8.53 -8.44
CA VAL A 227 -7.25 -8.33 -9.90
C VAL A 227 -7.54 -9.63 -10.64
N TYR A 228 -7.03 -10.77 -10.15
CA TYR A 228 -7.32 -12.07 -10.75
C TYR A 228 -8.82 -12.40 -10.70
N GLU A 229 -9.48 -12.18 -9.56
CA GLU A 229 -10.90 -12.51 -9.38
C GLU A 229 -11.85 -11.58 -10.13
N ASN A 230 -11.44 -10.32 -10.42
CA ASN A 230 -12.37 -9.30 -10.91
C ASN A 230 -12.02 -8.70 -12.29
N ILE A 231 -10.75 -8.85 -12.75
CA ILE A 231 -10.27 -8.14 -13.96
C ILE A 231 -9.78 -9.11 -15.05
N ALA A 232 -9.49 -10.37 -14.73
CA ALA A 232 -8.81 -11.28 -15.67
C ALA A 232 -9.56 -11.48 -17.01
N GLU A 233 -10.89 -11.31 -17.03
CA GLU A 233 -11.76 -11.45 -18.22
C GLU A 233 -12.34 -10.11 -18.69
N GLU A 234 -11.90 -8.97 -18.14
CA GLU A 234 -12.44 -7.65 -18.47
C GLU A 234 -11.60 -6.93 -19.53
N ASP A 235 -12.25 -6.10 -20.34
CA ASP A 235 -11.60 -5.32 -21.38
C ASP A 235 -11.13 -3.93 -20.88
N GLU A 236 -11.73 -3.41 -19.80
CA GLU A 236 -11.42 -2.09 -19.26
C GLU A 236 -11.47 -2.02 -17.73
N LEU A 237 -10.70 -1.10 -17.15
CA LEU A 237 -10.73 -0.79 -15.72
C LEU A 237 -11.85 0.22 -15.43
N THR A 238 -13.03 -0.28 -15.07
CA THR A 238 -14.21 0.55 -14.81
C THR A 238 -14.06 1.41 -13.56
N ARG A 239 -15.00 2.34 -13.35
CA ARG A 239 -15.07 3.14 -12.13
C ARG A 239 -15.32 2.26 -10.90
N GLU A 240 -16.21 1.29 -11.01
CA GLU A 240 -16.56 0.35 -9.95
C GLU A 240 -15.33 -0.46 -9.52
N HIS A 241 -14.54 -0.93 -10.47
CA HIS A 241 -13.27 -1.61 -10.20
C HIS A 241 -12.29 -0.73 -9.43
N ARG A 242 -12.16 0.56 -9.80
CA ARG A 242 -11.27 1.49 -9.08
C ARG A 242 -11.75 1.77 -7.66
N VAL A 243 -13.08 1.90 -7.45
CA VAL A 243 -13.67 2.03 -6.11
C VAL A 243 -13.31 0.82 -5.24
N GLU A 244 -13.47 -0.40 -5.77
CA GLU A 244 -13.15 -1.61 -5.02
C GLU A 244 -11.64 -1.75 -4.74
N LEU A 245 -10.77 -1.38 -5.68
CA LEU A 245 -9.32 -1.34 -5.45
C LEU A 245 -8.92 -0.38 -4.31
N VAL A 246 -9.61 0.74 -4.16
CA VAL A 246 -9.40 1.64 -3.00
C VAL A 246 -9.95 1.00 -1.72
N ASN A 247 -11.11 0.33 -1.81
CA ASN A 247 -11.74 -0.35 -0.69
C ASN A 247 -10.92 -1.55 -0.17
N LEU A 248 -9.97 -2.09 -0.95
CA LEU A 248 -9.07 -3.14 -0.48
C LEU A 248 -8.37 -2.79 0.84
N LEU A 249 -8.14 -1.52 1.13
CA LEU A 249 -7.57 -1.08 2.39
C LEU A 249 -8.43 -1.46 3.61
N ASN A 250 -9.72 -1.74 3.42
CA ASN A 250 -10.67 -2.19 4.43
C ASN A 250 -10.84 -3.71 4.49
N TYR A 251 -10.17 -4.46 3.61
CA TYR A 251 -10.21 -5.94 3.63
C TYR A 251 -9.34 -6.50 4.75
N GLN A 252 -9.63 -7.75 5.12
CA GLN A 252 -8.93 -8.43 6.20
C GLN A 252 -7.56 -8.97 5.76
N CYS A 253 -6.62 -8.90 6.67
CA CYS A 253 -5.37 -9.66 6.65
C CYS A 253 -4.98 -10.07 8.07
N ILE A 254 -3.99 -10.94 8.21
CA ILE A 254 -3.46 -11.36 9.50
C ILE A 254 -2.17 -10.62 9.77
N ILE A 255 -2.03 -10.01 10.94
CA ILE A 255 -0.74 -9.53 11.45
C ILE A 255 -0.63 -9.83 12.93
N ASP A 256 0.52 -10.33 13.36
CA ASP A 256 0.76 -10.76 14.75
C ASP A 256 -0.28 -11.79 15.23
N GLY A 257 -0.69 -12.70 14.34
CA GLY A 257 -1.66 -13.78 14.63
C GLY A 257 -3.12 -13.33 14.80
N LYS A 258 -3.46 -12.09 14.46
CA LYS A 258 -4.81 -11.52 14.58
C LYS A 258 -5.32 -10.94 13.27
N ASN A 259 -6.63 -11.01 13.06
CA ASN A 259 -7.31 -10.37 11.95
C ASN A 259 -7.36 -8.85 12.14
N HIS A 260 -7.02 -8.12 11.09
CA HIS A 260 -7.07 -6.67 11.04
C HIS A 260 -7.45 -6.22 9.62
N SER A 261 -7.99 -5.00 9.49
CA SER A 261 -8.03 -4.37 8.17
C SER A 261 -6.60 -4.11 7.67
N ILE A 262 -6.41 -4.04 6.35
CA ILE A 262 -5.11 -3.73 5.74
C ILE A 262 -4.59 -2.38 6.28
N LEU A 263 -5.44 -1.36 6.46
CA LEU A 263 -5.04 -0.09 7.06
C LEU A 263 -4.45 -0.28 8.48
N ASN A 264 -5.13 -1.06 9.33
CA ASN A 264 -4.64 -1.33 10.67
C ASN A 264 -3.38 -2.19 10.67
N ALA A 265 -3.26 -3.11 9.72
CA ALA A 265 -2.07 -3.93 9.55
C ALA A 265 -0.86 -3.10 9.12
N ILE A 266 -1.05 -2.11 8.22
CA ILE A 266 0.00 -1.15 7.83
C ILE A 266 0.48 -0.37 9.07
N ASP A 267 -0.43 0.12 9.91
CA ASP A 267 -0.05 0.83 11.15
C ASP A 267 0.76 -0.07 12.10
N LYS A 268 0.31 -1.30 12.34
CA LYS A 268 1.03 -2.28 13.17
C LYS A 268 2.39 -2.64 12.58
N MET A 269 2.49 -2.80 11.27
CA MET A 269 3.73 -3.08 10.56
C MET A 269 4.75 -1.95 10.76
N VAL A 270 4.36 -0.69 10.54
CA VAL A 270 5.24 0.48 10.71
C VAL A 270 5.59 0.71 12.18
N SER A 271 4.65 0.54 13.10
CA SER A 271 4.88 0.57 14.55
C SER A 271 5.93 -0.47 14.97
N SER A 272 5.80 -1.70 14.47
CA SER A 272 6.75 -2.78 14.74
C SER A 272 8.14 -2.49 14.14
N TYR A 273 8.19 -1.90 12.94
CA TYR A 273 9.43 -1.45 12.31
C TYR A 273 10.13 -0.36 13.14
N THR A 274 9.37 0.62 13.64
CA THR A 274 9.89 1.65 14.55
C THR A 274 10.55 1.02 15.80
N THR A 275 9.90 0.01 16.36
CA THR A 275 10.40 -0.74 17.51
C THR A 275 11.65 -1.55 17.15
N ALA A 276 11.63 -2.24 16.01
CA ALA A 276 12.75 -3.02 15.49
C ALA A 276 14.00 -2.14 15.27
N CYS A 277 13.82 -0.97 14.65
CA CYS A 277 14.89 0.01 14.44
C CYS A 277 15.46 0.53 15.76
N SER A 278 14.57 0.92 16.70
CA SER A 278 14.98 1.47 17.99
C SER A 278 15.77 0.47 18.84
N LYS A 279 15.39 -0.81 18.79
CA LYS A 279 16.06 -1.90 19.53
C LYS A 279 17.16 -2.58 18.72
N LYS A 280 17.35 -2.20 17.45
CA LYS A 280 18.28 -2.84 16.51
C LYS A 280 18.07 -4.36 16.39
N ASP A 281 16.82 -4.79 16.51
CA ASP A 281 16.42 -6.20 16.44
C ASP A 281 15.36 -6.40 15.33
N PHE A 282 15.81 -6.92 14.17
CA PHE A 282 14.97 -7.16 13.00
C PHE A 282 13.84 -8.18 13.26
N ARG A 283 13.97 -9.05 14.27
CA ARG A 283 12.97 -10.07 14.62
C ARG A 283 11.68 -9.49 15.19
N LEU A 284 11.71 -8.22 15.59
CA LEU A 284 10.55 -7.49 16.09
C LEU A 284 9.64 -6.97 14.96
N LEU A 285 10.11 -7.00 13.70
CA LEU A 285 9.28 -6.62 12.56
C LEU A 285 8.13 -7.61 12.39
N LYS A 286 6.91 -7.08 12.32
CA LYS A 286 5.68 -7.81 12.02
C LYS A 286 5.23 -7.46 10.62
N LEU A 287 4.89 -8.45 9.82
CA LEU A 287 4.50 -8.29 8.44
C LEU A 287 3.11 -8.92 8.21
N PRO A 288 2.28 -8.35 7.33
CA PRO A 288 0.94 -8.86 7.07
C PRO A 288 0.97 -10.14 6.24
N GLU A 289 0.07 -11.05 6.57
CA GLU A 289 -0.24 -12.27 5.82
C GLU A 289 -1.62 -12.12 5.19
N ILE A 290 -1.76 -12.47 3.92
CA ILE A 290 -3.02 -12.34 3.20
C ILE A 290 -4.02 -13.43 3.59
N LYS A 291 -5.30 -13.15 3.36
CA LYS A 291 -6.45 -14.04 3.52
C LYS A 291 -7.32 -14.00 2.26
N PRO A 292 -8.31 -14.90 2.12
CA PRO A 292 -9.41 -14.70 1.17
C PRO A 292 -10.03 -13.30 1.31
N LEU A 293 -10.50 -12.74 0.21
CA LEU A 293 -11.02 -11.37 0.16
C LEU A 293 -12.32 -11.24 0.97
N GLU A 294 -12.21 -10.64 2.13
CA GLU A 294 -13.33 -10.37 3.03
C GLU A 294 -13.19 -8.96 3.62
N TYR A 295 -14.29 -8.22 3.71
CA TYR A 295 -14.31 -6.93 4.41
C TYR A 295 -14.07 -7.13 5.91
N HIS A 296 -13.32 -6.20 6.50
CA HIS A 296 -13.15 -6.15 7.94
C HIS A 296 -14.32 -5.43 8.58
N PHE A 297 -15.06 -6.14 9.44
CA PHE A 297 -16.11 -5.53 10.26
C PHE A 297 -15.47 -4.97 11.53
N TYR A 298 -15.63 -3.67 11.76
CA TYR A 298 -15.24 -3.04 13.01
C TYR A 298 -16.33 -3.36 14.07
N GLU A 299 -15.96 -4.09 15.11
CA GLU A 299 -16.82 -4.33 16.29
C GLU A 299 -16.92 -3.06 17.15
#